data_5834b3c48b63b8125d3cd4ceee25d7d5
#
_entry.id   5834b3c48b63b8125d3cd4ceee25d7d5
#
_cell.length_a   1.000
_cell.length_b   1.000
_cell.length_c   1.000
_cell.angle_alpha   90.00
_cell.angle_beta   90.00
_cell.angle_gamma   90.00
#
_symmetry.space_group_name_H-M   'P 1'
#
loop_
_entity.id
_entity.type
_entity.pdbx_description
1 polymer ?
#
loop_
_entity_poly.entity_id
_entity_poly.type
_entity_poly.pdbx_seq_one_letter_code
_entity_poly.pdbx_strand_id
1 'polypeptide(L)'
;ENLNHIYGPFLIGPKSFPFKNEFKLVFENQKQYSNIGIFKYDVFNGKWKFSGNNEYEQGIQTKIKTGGIFSIIKDDKAPEILKKVPNVGSTYRQDHFKILKYEVKDELCGIKDENSFEVYLDGKKLIVDYNTYRSLIFHEFKEPLEIGTHQIELIVTDNCNNKKRIKGNFYIKW
;
A
#
# COMPACT_ATOMS: atom_id res chain seq x y z
N GLU A 1 14.45 -0.19 -14.69
CA GLU A 1 14.06 0.97 -13.82
C GLU A 1 15.27 1.33 -12.97
N ASN A 2 15.60 2.63 -12.92
CA ASN A 2 16.62 3.15 -12.00
C ASN A 2 15.99 3.20 -10.60
N LEU A 3 16.18 2.13 -9.83
CA LEU A 3 15.76 2.09 -8.44
C LEU A 3 16.81 2.78 -7.54
N ASN A 4 16.35 3.47 -6.52
CA ASN A 4 17.20 4.16 -5.58
C ASN A 4 17.72 3.19 -4.50
N HIS A 5 18.80 2.45 -4.83
CA HIS A 5 19.47 1.57 -3.90
C HIS A 5 20.26 2.37 -2.87
N ILE A 6 19.80 2.35 -1.62
CA ILE A 6 20.49 2.99 -0.50
C ILE A 6 21.65 2.13 -0.03
N TYR A 7 21.47 0.79 -0.03
CA TYR A 7 22.49 -0.15 0.41
C TYR A 7 22.34 -1.50 -0.29
N GLY A 8 23.42 -2.09 -0.74
CA GLY A 8 23.47 -3.33 -1.48
C GLY A 8 23.59 -3.12 -2.99
N PRO A 9 23.33 -4.16 -3.80
CA PRO A 9 22.77 -5.46 -3.41
C PRO A 9 23.76 -6.40 -2.71
N PHE A 10 23.25 -7.27 -1.82
CA PHE A 10 24.00 -8.29 -1.10
C PHE A 10 23.49 -9.68 -1.43
N LEU A 11 24.40 -10.63 -1.56
CA LEU A 11 24.07 -12.03 -1.66
C LEU A 11 24.12 -12.70 -0.29
N ILE A 12 22.99 -13.29 0.11
CA ILE A 12 22.87 -14.15 1.29
C ILE A 12 22.67 -15.57 0.79
N GLY A 13 23.62 -16.45 1.05
CA GLY A 13 23.55 -17.85 0.64
C GLY A 13 22.85 -18.76 1.67
N PRO A 14 22.46 -19.98 1.27
CA PRO A 14 22.30 -20.46 -0.10
C PRO A 14 21.04 -19.88 -0.77
N LYS A 15 21.10 -19.63 -2.08
CA LYS A 15 20.02 -18.96 -2.83
C LYS A 15 18.73 -19.79 -2.96
N SER A 16 18.86 -21.11 -3.05
CA SER A 16 17.78 -21.98 -3.54
C SER A 16 17.20 -22.91 -2.48
N PHE A 17 17.77 -22.97 -1.30
CA PHE A 17 17.31 -23.87 -0.26
C PHE A 17 16.64 -23.08 0.86
N PRO A 18 15.48 -23.51 1.35
CA PRO A 18 14.86 -22.93 2.51
C PRO A 18 15.73 -23.18 3.75
N PHE A 19 15.80 -22.19 4.62
CA PHE A 19 16.40 -22.37 5.93
C PHE A 19 15.49 -23.24 6.81
N LYS A 20 16.07 -24.05 7.69
CA LYS A 20 15.31 -24.85 8.64
C LYS A 20 14.41 -23.98 9.54
N ASN A 21 14.93 -22.82 9.93
CA ASN A 21 14.22 -21.82 10.73
C ASN A 21 14.23 -20.47 10.00
N GLU A 22 13.29 -19.59 10.36
CA GLU A 22 13.34 -18.21 9.91
C GLU A 22 14.53 -17.48 10.54
N PHE A 23 15.21 -16.66 9.75
CA PHE A 23 16.24 -15.76 10.22
C PHE A 23 15.76 -14.31 10.15
N LYS A 24 16.23 -13.51 11.09
CA LYS A 24 16.10 -12.06 11.01
C LYS A 24 17.24 -11.50 10.16
N LEU A 25 16.88 -10.81 9.09
CA LEU A 25 17.81 -10.00 8.31
C LEU A 25 17.69 -8.57 8.83
N VAL A 26 18.77 -8.05 9.39
CA VAL A 26 18.83 -6.71 10.00
C VAL A 26 19.80 -5.85 9.21
N PHE A 27 19.39 -4.63 8.95
CA PHE A 27 20.24 -3.57 8.44
C PHE A 27 20.27 -2.44 9.46
N GLU A 28 21.40 -2.25 10.10
CA GLU A 28 21.61 -1.22 11.12
C GLU A 28 21.90 0.15 10.50
N ASN A 29 21.81 1.20 11.34
CA ASN A 29 22.15 2.59 10.99
C ASN A 29 21.35 3.17 9.79
N GLN A 30 20.10 2.72 9.61
CA GLN A 30 19.26 3.18 8.52
C GLN A 30 18.19 4.22 8.92
N LYS A 31 18.15 4.65 10.19
CA LYS A 31 17.17 5.64 10.69
C LYS A 31 17.26 7.01 10.02
N GLN A 32 18.40 7.33 9.43
CA GLN A 32 18.57 8.57 8.68
C GLN A 32 17.80 8.61 7.35
N TYR A 33 17.27 7.48 6.90
CA TYR A 33 16.50 7.39 5.66
C TYR A 33 15.03 7.18 5.97
N SER A 34 14.18 7.92 5.29
CA SER A 34 12.74 7.69 5.25
C SER A 34 12.35 6.87 4.03
N ASN A 35 11.18 6.29 4.07
CA ASN A 35 10.55 5.62 2.92
C ASN A 35 11.41 4.49 2.34
N ILE A 36 12.08 3.72 3.20
CA ILE A 36 12.94 2.61 2.80
C ILE A 36 12.31 1.25 3.15
N GLY A 37 12.70 0.26 2.38
CA GLY A 37 12.37 -1.14 2.65
C GLY A 37 13.51 -2.07 2.30
N ILE A 38 13.45 -3.28 2.85
CA ILE A 38 14.29 -4.41 2.45
C ILE A 38 13.60 -5.11 1.31
N PHE A 39 14.31 -5.28 0.21
CA PHE A 39 13.79 -5.94 -0.99
C PHE A 39 14.62 -7.17 -1.31
N LYS A 40 13.95 -8.19 -1.81
CA LYS A 40 14.56 -9.39 -2.36
C LYS A 40 14.40 -9.41 -3.87
N TYR A 41 15.49 -9.68 -4.59
CA TYR A 41 15.44 -9.79 -6.03
C TYR A 41 14.83 -11.13 -6.47
N ASP A 42 13.73 -11.06 -7.22
CA ASP A 42 13.12 -12.20 -7.88
C ASP A 42 13.81 -12.43 -9.21
N VAL A 43 14.71 -13.41 -9.24
CA VAL A 43 15.53 -13.76 -10.43
C VAL A 43 14.67 -14.21 -11.61
N PHE A 44 13.52 -14.85 -11.35
CA PHE A 44 12.66 -15.37 -12.42
C PHE A 44 11.91 -14.24 -13.15
N ASN A 45 11.46 -13.25 -12.40
CA ASN A 45 10.70 -12.12 -12.95
C ASN A 45 11.57 -10.89 -13.21
N GLY A 46 12.83 -10.90 -12.84
CA GLY A 46 13.75 -9.77 -13.00
C GLY A 46 13.35 -8.53 -12.18
N LYS A 47 12.68 -8.72 -11.03
CA LYS A 47 12.09 -7.63 -10.24
C LYS A 47 12.48 -7.71 -8.77
N TRP A 48 12.57 -6.54 -8.14
CA TRP A 48 12.69 -6.43 -6.70
C TRP A 48 11.30 -6.56 -6.06
N LYS A 49 11.19 -7.41 -5.04
CA LYS A 49 9.98 -7.61 -4.25
C LYS A 49 10.20 -7.15 -2.83
N PHE A 50 9.28 -6.37 -2.31
CA PHE A 50 9.28 -5.93 -0.92
C PHE A 50 9.29 -7.13 0.02
N SER A 51 10.19 -7.12 0.99
CA SER A 51 10.38 -8.18 1.97
C SER A 51 10.04 -7.74 3.40
N GLY A 52 10.10 -6.45 3.67
CA GLY A 52 9.73 -5.86 4.96
C GLY A 52 10.58 -4.65 5.32
N ASN A 53 10.14 -3.93 6.36
CA ASN A 53 10.82 -2.76 6.90
C ASN A 53 10.48 -2.54 8.38
N ASN A 54 10.28 -3.61 9.15
CA ASN A 54 10.00 -3.48 10.57
C ASN A 54 11.15 -2.75 11.27
N GLU A 55 10.81 -1.83 12.15
CA GLU A 55 11.80 -1.10 12.93
C GLU A 55 12.62 -2.05 13.82
N TYR A 56 13.90 -1.79 13.93
CA TYR A 56 14.82 -2.48 14.81
C TYR A 56 15.90 -1.53 15.26
N GLU A 57 15.97 -1.22 16.55
CA GLU A 57 16.95 -0.28 17.14
C GLU A 57 17.15 0.99 16.28
N GLN A 58 18.30 1.08 15.60
CA GLN A 58 18.62 2.19 14.69
C GLN A 58 18.52 1.81 13.21
N GLY A 59 17.76 0.75 12.89
CA GLY A 59 17.67 0.22 11.54
C GLY A 59 16.33 -0.38 11.20
N ILE A 60 16.33 -1.24 10.19
CA ILE A 60 15.16 -1.99 9.74
C ILE A 60 15.47 -3.48 9.66
N GLN A 61 14.46 -4.31 9.86
CA GLN A 61 14.57 -5.77 9.80
C GLN A 61 13.44 -6.41 9.02
N THR A 62 13.69 -7.60 8.52
CA THR A 62 12.67 -8.51 8.00
C THR A 62 13.01 -9.96 8.36
N LYS A 63 12.01 -10.85 8.31
CA LYS A 63 12.20 -12.29 8.45
C LYS A 63 12.42 -12.92 7.08
N ILE A 64 13.42 -13.76 6.95
CA ILE A 64 13.71 -14.50 5.73
C ILE A 64 13.70 -16.01 5.97
N LYS A 65 13.14 -16.76 5.01
CA LYS A 65 13.09 -18.23 5.00
C LYS A 65 14.08 -18.84 3.98
N THR A 66 14.56 -18.02 3.05
CA THR A 66 15.48 -18.44 2.00
C THR A 66 16.52 -17.36 1.76
N GLY A 67 17.73 -17.75 1.38
CA GLY A 67 18.73 -16.83 0.88
C GLY A 67 18.30 -16.17 -0.43
N GLY A 68 19.15 -15.31 -0.97
CA GLY A 68 18.89 -14.58 -2.20
C GLY A 68 19.70 -13.28 -2.27
N ILE A 69 19.34 -12.44 -3.22
CA ILE A 69 19.93 -11.10 -3.36
C ILE A 69 18.99 -10.11 -2.68
N PHE A 70 19.52 -9.35 -1.74
CA PHE A 70 18.77 -8.36 -0.96
C PHE A 70 19.38 -6.97 -1.12
N SER A 71 18.55 -5.95 -1.02
CA SER A 71 18.97 -4.56 -1.03
C SER A 71 18.03 -3.71 -0.18
N ILE A 72 18.52 -2.60 0.34
CA ILE A 72 17.68 -1.53 0.84
C ILE A 72 17.41 -0.59 -0.32
N ILE A 73 16.14 -0.40 -0.62
CA ILE A 73 15.68 0.48 -1.69
C ILE A 73 14.78 1.53 -1.08
N LYS A 74 14.96 2.78 -1.50
CA LYS A 74 14.09 3.89 -1.17
C LYS A 74 12.95 3.96 -2.16
N ASP A 75 11.74 4.07 -1.65
CA ASP A 75 10.54 4.29 -2.42
C ASP A 75 10.05 5.72 -2.21
N ASP A 76 10.18 6.54 -3.23
CA ASP A 76 9.71 7.94 -3.19
C ASP A 76 8.39 8.13 -3.95
N LYS A 77 7.73 7.03 -4.34
CA LYS A 77 6.45 7.08 -5.07
C LYS A 77 5.29 6.77 -4.14
N ALA A 78 4.30 7.62 -4.13
CA ALA A 78 3.05 7.35 -3.42
C ALA A 78 2.17 6.39 -4.22
N PRO A 79 1.28 5.63 -3.54
CA PRO A 79 0.31 4.77 -4.20
C PRO A 79 -0.55 5.50 -5.23
N GLU A 80 -0.98 4.79 -6.24
CA GLU A 80 -1.91 5.29 -7.26
C GLU A 80 -3.34 4.86 -6.94
N ILE A 81 -4.28 5.80 -7.06
CA ILE A 81 -5.72 5.54 -6.92
C ILE A 81 -6.31 5.59 -8.32
N LEU A 82 -6.68 4.44 -8.85
CA LEU A 82 -7.17 4.26 -10.21
C LEU A 82 -8.70 4.42 -10.29
N LYS A 83 -9.44 3.33 -10.42
CA LYS A 83 -10.91 3.40 -10.52
C LYS A 83 -11.51 3.96 -9.25
N LYS A 84 -12.31 5.02 -9.37
CA LYS A 84 -12.85 5.78 -8.24
C LYS A 84 -14.37 5.81 -8.31
N VAL A 85 -15.02 5.29 -7.29
CA VAL A 85 -16.46 5.44 -7.05
C VAL A 85 -16.66 5.75 -5.56
N PRO A 86 -17.04 6.98 -5.18
CA PRO A 86 -17.34 8.11 -6.08
C PRO A 86 -16.08 8.79 -6.63
N ASN A 87 -16.21 9.35 -7.83
CA ASN A 87 -15.28 10.36 -8.33
C ASN A 87 -15.65 11.73 -7.76
N VAL A 88 -14.65 12.52 -7.44
CA VAL A 88 -14.83 13.93 -7.07
C VAL A 88 -15.49 14.69 -8.25
N GLY A 89 -16.50 15.48 -7.94
CA GLY A 89 -17.28 16.25 -8.91
C GLY A 89 -18.37 15.46 -9.65
N SER A 90 -18.46 14.15 -9.48
CA SER A 90 -19.46 13.32 -10.16
C SER A 90 -20.80 13.32 -9.45
N THR A 91 -21.87 13.04 -10.22
CA THR A 91 -23.23 12.89 -9.73
C THR A 91 -23.70 11.45 -9.92
N TYR A 92 -24.32 10.88 -8.90
CA TYR A 92 -24.86 9.53 -8.90
C TYR A 92 -26.34 9.52 -8.56
N ARG A 93 -27.07 8.55 -9.09
CA ARG A 93 -28.46 8.31 -8.68
C ARG A 93 -28.48 7.53 -7.37
N GLN A 94 -29.37 7.91 -6.47
CA GLN A 94 -29.48 7.34 -5.14
C GLN A 94 -29.73 5.82 -5.17
N ASP A 95 -30.63 5.37 -6.04
CA ASP A 95 -31.01 3.96 -6.22
C ASP A 95 -29.86 3.09 -6.76
N HIS A 96 -28.87 3.70 -7.42
CA HIS A 96 -27.73 3.02 -8.03
C HIS A 96 -26.44 3.14 -7.21
N PHE A 97 -26.33 4.11 -6.32
CA PHE A 97 -25.12 4.32 -5.51
C PHE A 97 -25.16 3.49 -4.24
N LYS A 98 -24.76 2.22 -4.32
CA LYS A 98 -24.80 1.25 -3.22
C LYS A 98 -23.44 0.88 -2.66
N ILE A 99 -22.38 1.23 -3.37
CA ILE A 99 -21.03 0.81 -3.04
C ILE A 99 -20.03 1.93 -3.31
N LEU A 100 -19.16 2.17 -2.34
CA LEU A 100 -17.93 2.92 -2.53
C LEU A 100 -16.84 1.92 -2.90
N LYS A 101 -16.02 2.23 -3.92
CA LYS A 101 -14.90 1.38 -4.33
C LYS A 101 -13.80 2.17 -4.99
N TYR A 102 -12.56 1.80 -4.67
CA TYR A 102 -11.35 2.37 -5.29
C TYR A 102 -10.36 1.26 -5.59
N GLU A 103 -9.82 1.24 -6.81
CA GLU A 103 -8.67 0.41 -7.14
C GLU A 103 -7.41 1.17 -6.77
N VAL A 104 -6.54 0.53 -5.97
CA VAL A 104 -5.31 1.14 -5.45
C VAL A 104 -4.13 0.25 -5.78
N LYS A 105 -3.08 0.83 -6.34
CA LYS A 105 -1.83 0.11 -6.66
C LYS A 105 -0.63 0.84 -6.12
N ASP A 106 0.36 0.06 -5.74
CA ASP A 106 1.70 0.51 -5.47
C ASP A 106 2.69 -0.49 -6.07
N GLU A 107 3.67 0.02 -6.81
CA GLU A 107 4.55 -0.84 -7.63
C GLU A 107 5.74 -1.39 -6.87
N LEU A 108 6.20 -0.70 -5.83
CA LEU A 108 7.46 -1.03 -5.18
C LEU A 108 7.26 -1.58 -3.76
N CYS A 109 6.81 -0.77 -2.82
CA CYS A 109 6.60 -1.21 -1.44
C CYS A 109 5.28 -1.98 -1.26
N GLY A 110 4.29 -1.74 -2.09
CA GLY A 110 2.98 -2.38 -2.04
C GLY A 110 2.10 -1.89 -0.88
N ILE A 111 0.88 -2.35 -0.87
CA ILE A 111 -0.13 -2.07 0.16
C ILE A 111 -0.24 -3.28 1.09
N LYS A 112 -0.27 -3.04 2.40
CA LYS A 112 -0.24 -4.10 3.40
C LYS A 112 -1.61 -4.76 3.61
N ASP A 113 -2.52 -4.01 4.17
CA ASP A 113 -3.82 -4.49 4.63
C ASP A 113 -4.83 -3.33 4.73
N GLU A 114 -5.98 -3.57 5.35
CA GLU A 114 -7.05 -2.59 5.54
C GLU A 114 -6.59 -1.35 6.34
N ASN A 115 -5.59 -1.48 7.20
CA ASN A 115 -5.05 -0.35 7.98
C ASN A 115 -4.26 0.65 7.12
N SER A 116 -3.93 0.27 5.89
CA SER A 116 -3.30 1.16 4.90
C SER A 116 -4.26 2.23 4.37
N PHE A 117 -5.55 2.15 4.74
CA PHE A 117 -6.59 3.03 4.22
C PHE A 117 -7.31 3.78 5.32
N GLU A 118 -7.48 5.08 5.11
CA GLU A 118 -8.40 5.91 5.89
C GLU A 118 -9.43 6.51 4.93
N VAL A 119 -10.69 6.15 5.12
CA VAL A 119 -11.80 6.64 4.28
C VAL A 119 -12.79 7.39 5.17
N TYR A 120 -13.14 8.59 4.76
CA TYR A 120 -14.11 9.42 5.46
C TYR A 120 -15.21 9.86 4.49
N LEU A 121 -16.46 9.70 4.91
CA LEU A 121 -17.64 10.22 4.24
C LEU A 121 -18.31 11.22 5.17
N ASP A 122 -18.46 12.46 4.71
CA ASP A 122 -19.02 13.57 5.48
C ASP A 122 -18.36 13.74 6.87
N GLY A 123 -17.04 13.55 6.90
CA GLY A 123 -16.23 13.62 8.13
C GLY A 123 -16.29 12.39 9.03
N LYS A 124 -17.12 11.40 8.73
CA LYS A 124 -17.22 10.14 9.50
C LYS A 124 -16.33 9.07 8.87
N LYS A 125 -15.49 8.43 9.69
CA LYS A 125 -14.63 7.32 9.24
C LYS A 125 -15.48 6.12 8.84
N LEU A 126 -15.24 5.59 7.65
CA LEU A 126 -15.85 4.35 7.16
C LEU A 126 -14.92 3.17 7.42
N ILE A 127 -15.50 2.02 7.75
CA ILE A 127 -14.80 0.74 7.73
C ILE A 127 -14.87 0.24 6.30
N VAL A 128 -13.73 -0.08 5.72
CA VAL A 128 -13.60 -0.59 4.35
C VAL A 128 -12.98 -1.98 4.37
N ASP A 129 -13.37 -2.81 3.41
CA ASP A 129 -12.73 -4.09 3.15
C ASP A 129 -11.68 -3.92 2.05
N TYR A 130 -10.59 -4.70 2.13
CA TYR A 130 -9.54 -4.71 1.11
C TYR A 130 -9.40 -6.08 0.45
N ASN A 131 -9.70 -6.14 -0.83
CA ASN A 131 -9.43 -7.31 -1.65
C ASN A 131 -8.03 -7.19 -2.29
N THR A 132 -7.05 -7.85 -1.70
CA THR A 132 -5.65 -7.80 -2.14
C THR A 132 -5.45 -8.33 -3.56
N TYR A 133 -6.21 -9.37 -3.96
CA TYR A 133 -6.11 -9.96 -5.29
C TYR A 133 -6.53 -9.00 -6.41
N ARG A 134 -7.56 -8.17 -6.13
CA ARG A 134 -8.08 -7.16 -7.07
C ARG A 134 -7.50 -5.77 -6.83
N SER A 135 -6.67 -5.60 -5.81
CA SER A 135 -6.18 -4.29 -5.36
C SER A 135 -7.33 -3.30 -5.12
N LEU A 136 -8.44 -3.76 -4.55
CA LEU A 136 -9.69 -3.03 -4.45
C LEU A 136 -10.08 -2.85 -2.98
N ILE A 137 -10.28 -1.60 -2.57
CA ILE A 137 -11.01 -1.28 -1.33
C ILE A 137 -12.47 -1.01 -1.66
N PHE A 138 -13.37 -1.38 -0.75
CA PHE A 138 -14.79 -1.13 -0.93
C PHE A 138 -15.52 -1.02 0.40
N HIS A 139 -16.68 -0.36 0.33
CA HIS A 139 -17.65 -0.27 1.43
C HIS A 139 -19.05 -0.33 0.83
N GLU A 140 -19.88 -1.26 1.31
CA GLU A 140 -21.28 -1.39 0.91
C GLU A 140 -22.19 -0.61 1.88
N PHE A 141 -23.01 0.27 1.34
CA PHE A 141 -23.98 1.03 2.12
C PHE A 141 -25.22 0.18 2.39
N LYS A 142 -25.57 0.03 3.67
CA LYS A 142 -26.82 -0.66 4.09
C LYS A 142 -28.06 0.15 3.72
N GLU A 143 -27.96 1.46 3.85
CA GLU A 143 -29.03 2.41 3.53
C GLU A 143 -28.54 3.34 2.42
N PRO A 144 -29.43 3.81 1.52
CA PRO A 144 -29.08 4.80 0.55
C PRO A 144 -28.56 6.09 1.19
N LEU A 145 -27.55 6.70 0.59
CA LEU A 145 -27.12 8.03 1.01
C LEU A 145 -28.24 9.06 0.76
N GLU A 146 -28.30 10.07 1.59
CA GLU A 146 -29.24 11.18 1.40
C GLU A 146 -28.99 11.90 0.08
N ILE A 147 -30.04 12.54 -0.46
CA ILE A 147 -29.91 13.39 -1.65
C ILE A 147 -29.19 14.66 -1.26
N GLY A 148 -28.18 15.04 -2.04
CA GLY A 148 -27.40 16.24 -1.75
C GLY A 148 -25.93 16.10 -2.06
N THR A 149 -25.16 16.97 -1.46
CA THR A 149 -23.71 17.02 -1.58
C THR A 149 -23.07 16.21 -0.47
N HIS A 150 -22.17 15.31 -0.83
CA HIS A 150 -21.37 14.52 0.09
C HIS A 150 -19.90 14.79 -0.10
N GLN A 151 -19.12 14.78 0.98
CA GLN A 151 -17.67 14.91 0.93
C GLN A 151 -17.02 13.55 1.15
N ILE A 152 -16.14 13.18 0.23
CA ILE A 152 -15.29 11.99 0.35
C ILE A 152 -13.84 12.39 0.60
N GLU A 153 -13.18 11.67 1.51
CA GLU A 153 -11.75 11.76 1.70
C GLU A 153 -11.18 10.34 1.80
N LEU A 154 -10.16 10.05 1.01
CA LEU A 154 -9.41 8.81 1.05
C LEU A 154 -7.93 9.11 1.20
N ILE A 155 -7.29 8.48 2.18
CA ILE A 155 -5.84 8.48 2.38
C ILE A 155 -5.38 7.04 2.25
N VAL A 156 -4.37 6.83 1.42
CA VAL A 156 -3.72 5.52 1.22
C VAL A 156 -2.28 5.65 1.62
N THR A 157 -1.79 4.69 2.40
CA THR A 157 -0.40 4.62 2.85
C THR A 157 0.20 3.28 2.41
N ASP A 158 1.35 3.30 1.71
CA ASP A 158 2.09 2.09 1.35
C ASP A 158 2.94 1.55 2.53
N ASN A 159 3.62 0.43 2.30
CA ASN A 159 4.50 -0.16 3.31
C ASN A 159 5.74 0.70 3.64
N CYS A 160 6.10 1.63 2.77
CA CYS A 160 7.23 2.54 2.96
C CYS A 160 6.79 3.93 3.48
N ASN A 161 5.53 4.08 3.93
CA ASN A 161 4.94 5.30 4.48
C ASN A 161 4.72 6.44 3.46
N ASN A 162 4.78 6.16 2.16
CA ASN A 162 4.33 7.15 1.19
C ASN A 162 2.80 7.25 1.20
N LYS A 163 2.27 8.45 1.07
CA LYS A 163 0.83 8.71 1.20
C LYS A 163 0.25 9.36 -0.04
N LYS A 164 -0.90 8.85 -0.46
CA LYS A 164 -1.77 9.47 -1.45
C LYS A 164 -3.07 9.88 -0.79
N ARG A 165 -3.49 11.12 -0.99
CA ARG A 165 -4.77 11.65 -0.50
C ARG A 165 -5.59 12.17 -1.67
N ILE A 166 -6.88 11.82 -1.66
CA ILE A 166 -7.91 12.50 -2.45
C ILE A 166 -8.96 13.04 -1.49
N LYS A 167 -9.48 14.23 -1.78
CA LYS A 167 -10.57 14.86 -1.03
C LYS A 167 -11.40 15.71 -1.97
N GLY A 168 -12.72 15.65 -1.84
CA GLY A 168 -13.63 16.47 -2.61
C GLY A 168 -15.07 16.06 -2.47
N ASN A 169 -15.94 16.72 -3.19
CA ASN A 169 -17.38 16.49 -3.13
C ASN A 169 -17.86 15.65 -4.31
N PHE A 170 -18.94 14.91 -4.09
CA PHE A 170 -19.76 14.27 -5.10
C PHE A 170 -21.25 14.49 -4.76
N TYR A 171 -22.14 14.16 -5.68
CA TYR A 171 -23.55 14.54 -5.55
C TYR A 171 -24.45 13.30 -5.71
N ILE A 172 -25.45 13.19 -4.82
CA ILE A 172 -26.52 12.20 -4.94
C ILE A 172 -27.80 12.91 -5.38
N LYS A 173 -28.47 12.36 -6.39
CA LYS A 173 -29.78 12.83 -6.89
C LYS A 173 -30.76 11.66 -7.03
N TRP A 174 -32.05 11.98 -7.28
CA TRP A 174 -33.06 10.99 -7.63
C TRP A 174 -32.73 10.17 -8.86
#